data_7deaab66d6461b4a1405261fc441bc16
#
_entry.id   7deaab66d6461b4a1405261fc441bc16
#
_cell.length_a   1.000
_cell.length_b   1.000
_cell.length_c   1.000
_cell.angle_alpha   90.00
_cell.angle_beta   90.00
_cell.angle_gamma   90.00
#
_symmetry.space_group_name_H-M   'P 1'
#
loop_
_entity.id
_entity.type
_entity.pdbx_description
1 polymer ?
#
loop_
_entity_poly.entity_id
_entity_poly.type
_entity_poly.pdbx_seq_one_letter_code
_entity_poly.pdbx_strand_id
1 'polypeptide(L)'
;MIAIRGLQKSFGTTRVLRGIDLDITDGEVVALVGRSGCGKTTLLRCINFLEEYDTGEIRLDGEELWYRTTPDGARRRVSEGEARRMRQQMGIVFQQYNLFPHMTVLDNVLLGPRFAQRVSAAEAEALGRRLLARVGLEAKMSAYPAQLSGGQQQRVAIARALAMRPKVLLLDEITSALDPELVGEVEDVIRSLLSDRIMMVLVTHALGFAREVAHRIAYLADGAIVELGSPADILDRPKDPSLKEFLRRVR
;
A
#
# COMPACT_ATOMS: atom_id res chain seq x y z
N MET A 1 -2.45 13.32 5.86
CA MET A 1 -3.83 12.78 5.71
C MET A 1 -4.15 12.50 4.25
N ILE A 2 -4.78 11.34 3.92
CA ILE A 2 -5.38 11.05 2.60
C ILE A 2 -6.89 11.29 2.70
N ALA A 3 -7.46 11.98 1.70
CA ALA A 3 -8.89 12.15 1.54
C ALA A 3 -9.30 11.70 0.12
N ILE A 4 -10.25 10.78 0.04
CA ILE A 4 -10.81 10.24 -1.21
C ILE A 4 -12.29 10.60 -1.23
N ARG A 5 -12.78 11.17 -2.35
CA ARG A 5 -14.17 11.60 -2.50
C ARG A 5 -14.76 11.15 -3.82
N GLY A 6 -15.85 10.41 -3.75
CA GLY A 6 -16.63 9.98 -4.90
C GLY A 6 -15.84 9.28 -5.99
N LEU A 7 -14.76 8.54 -5.63
CA LEU A 7 -13.82 7.98 -6.60
C LEU A 7 -14.48 6.90 -7.46
N GLN A 8 -14.42 7.07 -8.78
CA GLN A 8 -14.93 6.09 -9.72
C GLN A 8 -13.87 5.67 -10.72
N LYS A 9 -13.88 4.39 -11.09
CA LYS A 9 -13.00 3.82 -12.11
C LYS A 9 -13.70 2.73 -12.88
N SER A 10 -13.57 2.78 -14.20
CA SER A 10 -14.04 1.75 -15.12
C SER A 10 -12.92 1.24 -16.01
N PHE A 11 -13.00 0.00 -16.43
CA PHE A 11 -12.19 -0.60 -17.48
C PHE A 11 -13.13 -1.05 -18.60
N GLY A 12 -13.11 -0.33 -19.72
CA GLY A 12 -14.10 -0.52 -20.76
C GLY A 12 -15.52 -0.26 -20.22
N THR A 13 -16.40 -1.25 -20.32
CA THR A 13 -17.78 -1.17 -19.82
C THR A 13 -17.93 -1.59 -18.35
N THR A 14 -16.89 -2.14 -17.74
CA THR A 14 -16.92 -2.65 -16.36
C THR A 14 -16.55 -1.56 -15.36
N ARG A 15 -17.52 -1.10 -14.56
CA ARG A 15 -17.27 -0.16 -13.47
C ARG A 15 -16.75 -0.91 -12.25
N VAL A 16 -15.47 -0.67 -11.90
CA VAL A 16 -14.73 -1.34 -10.82
C VAL A 16 -14.80 -0.56 -9.51
N LEU A 17 -14.67 0.77 -9.55
CA LEU A 17 -14.91 1.63 -8.39
C LEU A 17 -16.15 2.49 -8.65
N ARG A 18 -17.04 2.57 -7.65
CA ARG A 18 -18.39 3.14 -7.81
C ARG A 18 -18.69 4.23 -6.78
N GLY A 19 -17.76 5.15 -6.58
CA GLY A 19 -17.94 6.26 -5.64
C GLY A 19 -17.37 5.92 -4.27
N ILE A 20 -16.05 5.71 -4.20
CA ILE A 20 -15.35 5.46 -2.94
C ILE A 20 -15.15 6.78 -2.20
N ASP A 21 -15.58 6.81 -0.93
CA ASP A 21 -15.28 7.86 0.04
C ASP A 21 -14.47 7.24 1.19
N LEU A 22 -13.28 7.79 1.46
CA LEU A 22 -12.40 7.30 2.52
C LEU A 22 -11.43 8.39 2.97
N ASP A 23 -11.37 8.62 4.27
CA ASP A 23 -10.34 9.44 4.91
C ASP A 23 -9.36 8.52 5.66
N ILE A 24 -8.06 8.84 5.59
CA ILE A 24 -7.01 8.16 6.34
C ILE A 24 -6.16 9.24 7.00
N THR A 25 -6.06 9.17 8.32
CA THR A 25 -5.31 10.16 9.11
C THR A 25 -3.84 9.75 9.28
N ASP A 26 -3.01 10.70 9.71
CA ASP A 26 -1.58 10.45 9.90
C ASP A 26 -1.36 9.36 10.96
N GLY A 27 -0.54 8.38 10.62
CA GLY A 27 -0.25 7.24 11.47
C GLY A 27 -1.36 6.18 11.52
N GLU A 28 -2.43 6.35 10.77
CA GLU A 28 -3.53 5.40 10.73
C GLU A 28 -3.23 4.24 9.79
N VAL A 29 -3.65 3.05 10.19
CA VAL A 29 -3.67 1.83 9.37
C VAL A 29 -5.12 1.50 9.02
N VAL A 30 -5.44 1.49 7.74
CA VAL A 30 -6.75 1.05 7.21
C VAL A 30 -6.56 -0.25 6.45
N ALA A 31 -7.23 -1.31 6.88
CA ALA A 31 -7.28 -2.56 6.14
C ALA A 31 -8.46 -2.57 5.16
N LEU A 32 -8.20 -2.91 3.90
CA LEU A 32 -9.20 -3.11 2.86
C LEU A 32 -9.45 -4.61 2.71
N VAL A 33 -10.67 -5.04 3.02
CA VAL A 33 -11.08 -6.44 2.90
C VAL A 33 -12.27 -6.56 1.94
N GLY A 34 -12.46 -7.74 1.36
CA GLY A 34 -13.53 -8.01 0.41
C GLY A 34 -13.16 -9.10 -0.58
N ARG A 35 -14.13 -9.57 -1.37
CA ARG A 35 -13.94 -10.63 -2.37
C ARG A 35 -12.91 -10.22 -3.43
N SER A 36 -12.28 -11.19 -4.09
CA SER A 36 -11.42 -10.93 -5.24
C SER A 36 -12.19 -10.20 -6.32
N GLY A 37 -11.54 -9.23 -6.99
CA GLY A 37 -12.15 -8.43 -8.04
C GLY A 37 -13.05 -7.28 -7.57
N CYS A 38 -13.27 -7.06 -6.27
CA CYS A 38 -14.14 -5.97 -5.79
C CYS A 38 -13.52 -4.56 -5.88
N GLY A 39 -12.25 -4.42 -6.34
CA GLY A 39 -11.62 -3.12 -6.59
C GLY A 39 -10.51 -2.70 -5.61
N LYS A 40 -10.13 -3.53 -4.62
CA LYS A 40 -9.10 -3.19 -3.61
C LYS A 40 -7.77 -2.75 -4.23
N THR A 41 -7.17 -3.60 -5.07
CA THR A 41 -5.92 -3.29 -5.80
C THR A 41 -6.07 -2.09 -6.73
N THR A 42 -7.24 -1.94 -7.39
CA THR A 42 -7.52 -0.77 -8.24
C THR A 42 -7.50 0.51 -7.42
N LEU A 43 -8.10 0.51 -6.23
CA LEU A 43 -8.07 1.66 -5.33
C LEU A 43 -6.63 2.02 -4.94
N LEU A 44 -5.80 1.04 -4.54
CA LEU A 44 -4.38 1.29 -4.24
C LEU A 44 -3.63 1.88 -5.44
N ARG A 45 -3.88 1.35 -6.63
CA ARG A 45 -3.23 1.84 -7.86
C ARG A 45 -3.66 3.26 -8.22
N CYS A 46 -4.91 3.63 -7.96
CA CYS A 46 -5.37 5.01 -8.14
C CYS A 46 -4.67 5.97 -7.16
N ILE A 47 -4.46 5.56 -5.90
CA ILE A 47 -3.73 6.37 -4.91
C ILE A 47 -2.28 6.59 -5.36
N ASN A 48 -1.60 5.55 -5.90
CA ASN A 48 -0.16 5.60 -6.23
C ASN A 48 0.16 6.01 -7.68
N PHE A 49 -0.74 6.65 -8.39
CA PHE A 49 -0.52 7.07 -9.79
C PHE A 49 -0.20 5.93 -10.77
N LEU A 50 -0.60 4.71 -10.48
CA LEU A 50 -0.46 3.57 -11.37
C LEU A 50 -1.71 3.33 -12.23
N GLU A 51 -2.85 3.83 -11.78
CA GLU A 51 -4.12 3.75 -12.50
C GLU A 51 -4.86 5.08 -12.34
N GLU A 52 -5.15 5.73 -13.47
CA GLU A 52 -5.90 6.98 -13.49
C GLU A 52 -7.40 6.70 -13.27
N TYR A 53 -8.05 7.44 -12.38
CA TYR A 53 -9.47 7.31 -12.11
C TYR A 53 -10.32 8.19 -13.05
N ASP A 54 -11.60 7.83 -13.23
CA ASP A 54 -12.47 8.51 -14.19
C ASP A 54 -13.07 9.78 -13.58
N THR A 55 -13.58 9.69 -12.34
CA THR A 55 -14.20 10.80 -11.61
C THR A 55 -13.92 10.71 -10.11
N GLY A 56 -14.21 11.78 -9.38
CA GLY A 56 -13.90 11.90 -7.96
C GLY A 56 -12.57 12.62 -7.73
N GLU A 57 -12.06 12.55 -6.52
CA GLU A 57 -10.78 13.15 -6.19
C GLU A 57 -10.02 12.34 -5.13
N ILE A 58 -8.68 12.41 -5.17
CA ILE A 58 -7.78 11.90 -4.13
C ILE A 58 -6.86 13.05 -3.74
N ARG A 59 -6.78 13.36 -2.44
CA ARG A 59 -5.87 14.36 -1.89
C ARG A 59 -4.90 13.73 -0.90
N LEU A 60 -3.65 14.17 -0.94
CA LEU A 60 -2.65 13.91 0.10
C LEU A 60 -2.25 15.24 0.72
N ASP A 61 -2.45 15.39 2.02
CA ASP A 61 -2.19 16.64 2.77
C ASP A 61 -2.84 17.87 2.12
N GLY A 62 -4.06 17.70 1.60
CA GLY A 62 -4.81 18.76 0.91
C GLY A 62 -4.44 18.98 -0.55
N GLU A 63 -3.33 18.40 -1.05
CA GLU A 63 -2.91 18.49 -2.44
C GLU A 63 -3.58 17.39 -3.28
N GLU A 64 -4.34 17.76 -4.34
CA GLU A 64 -4.97 16.79 -5.24
C GLU A 64 -3.92 16.02 -6.03
N LEU A 65 -4.02 14.69 -6.10
CA LEU A 65 -2.96 13.86 -6.63
C LEU A 65 -2.87 13.89 -8.16
N TRP A 66 -3.96 13.63 -8.86
CA TRP A 66 -3.96 13.42 -10.32
C TRP A 66 -4.21 14.68 -11.12
N TYR A 67 -4.87 15.67 -10.52
CA TYR A 67 -5.39 16.83 -11.23
C TYR A 67 -5.11 18.13 -10.47
N ARG A 68 -5.24 19.23 -11.18
CA ARG A 68 -5.29 20.60 -10.63
C ARG A 68 -6.51 21.28 -11.17
N THR A 69 -7.27 21.90 -10.31
CA THR A 69 -8.34 22.81 -10.70
C THR A 69 -7.73 24.16 -11.02
N THR A 70 -7.88 24.62 -12.26
CA THR A 70 -7.40 25.92 -12.72
C THR A 70 -8.35 27.02 -12.25
N PRO A 71 -7.93 28.33 -12.24
CA PRO A 71 -8.77 29.43 -11.80
C PRO A 71 -10.10 29.59 -12.58
N ASP A 72 -10.13 29.13 -13.82
CA ASP A 72 -11.33 29.07 -14.67
C ASP A 72 -12.23 27.83 -14.38
N GLY A 73 -11.88 27.02 -13.37
CA GLY A 73 -12.63 25.82 -12.96
C GLY A 73 -12.33 24.59 -13.81
N ALA A 74 -11.45 24.66 -14.81
CA ALA A 74 -11.08 23.51 -15.60
C ALA A 74 -10.19 22.56 -14.79
N ARG A 75 -10.35 21.25 -14.99
CA ARG A 75 -9.55 20.21 -14.35
C ARG A 75 -8.43 19.76 -15.28
N ARG A 76 -7.20 20.02 -14.91
CA ARG A 76 -6.00 19.63 -15.67
C ARG A 76 -5.26 18.51 -14.96
N ARG A 77 -4.81 17.52 -15.73
CA ARG A 77 -3.89 16.50 -15.24
C ARG A 77 -2.58 17.13 -14.79
N VAL A 78 -2.04 16.67 -13.65
CA VAL A 78 -0.72 17.09 -13.18
C VAL A 78 0.37 16.71 -14.19
N SER A 79 1.43 17.51 -14.24
CA SER A 79 2.60 17.20 -15.04
C SER A 79 3.30 15.94 -14.51
N GLU A 80 4.08 15.27 -15.39
CA GLU A 80 4.86 14.09 -14.99
C GLU A 80 5.87 14.42 -13.87
N GLY A 81 6.40 15.65 -13.83
CA GLY A 81 7.27 16.11 -12.75
C GLY A 81 6.56 16.20 -11.39
N GLU A 82 5.32 16.72 -11.38
CA GLU A 82 4.49 16.78 -10.18
C GLU A 82 4.08 15.37 -9.74
N ALA A 83 3.62 14.52 -10.67
CA ALA A 83 3.25 13.14 -10.39
C ALA A 83 4.43 12.36 -9.78
N ARG A 84 5.66 12.57 -10.31
CA ARG A 84 6.89 11.95 -9.77
C ARG A 84 7.17 12.42 -8.35
N ARG A 85 7.05 13.72 -8.05
CA ARG A 85 7.23 14.28 -6.71
C ARG A 85 6.22 13.69 -5.72
N MET A 86 4.98 13.54 -6.13
CA MET A 86 3.93 12.94 -5.29
C MET A 86 4.16 11.45 -5.06
N ARG A 87 4.52 10.69 -6.10
CA ARG A 87 4.87 9.27 -5.98
C ARG A 87 6.01 9.01 -4.99
N GLN A 88 6.98 9.93 -4.90
CA GLN A 88 8.08 9.80 -3.92
C GLN A 88 7.63 9.85 -2.45
N GLN A 89 6.44 10.40 -2.18
CA GLN A 89 5.86 10.44 -0.83
C GLN A 89 5.07 9.15 -0.50
N MET A 90 4.98 8.21 -1.43
CA MET A 90 4.22 6.97 -1.28
C MET A 90 5.10 5.76 -1.55
N GLY A 91 5.08 4.80 -0.64
CA GLY A 91 5.64 3.48 -0.86
C GLY A 91 4.54 2.53 -1.29
N ILE A 92 4.82 1.64 -2.24
CA ILE A 92 3.93 0.53 -2.57
C ILE A 92 4.71 -0.78 -2.54
N VAL A 93 4.10 -1.79 -1.94
CA VAL A 93 4.61 -3.17 -1.91
C VAL A 93 3.54 -4.06 -2.54
N PHE A 94 3.94 -4.79 -3.56
CA PHE A 94 3.05 -5.66 -4.34
C PHE A 94 3.10 -7.10 -3.85
N GLN A 95 2.09 -7.87 -4.19
CA GLN A 95 2.03 -9.31 -3.99
C GLN A 95 3.23 -10.03 -4.64
N GLN A 96 3.60 -9.63 -5.85
CA GLN A 96 4.79 -10.11 -6.56
C GLN A 96 5.94 -9.16 -6.25
N TYR A 97 6.79 -9.44 -5.35
CA TYR A 97 7.92 -8.68 -4.79
C TYR A 97 8.53 -7.59 -5.70
N ASN A 98 8.52 -7.80 -7.02
CA ASN A 98 9.00 -6.88 -8.08
C ASN A 98 10.42 -6.36 -7.81
N LEU A 99 11.30 -7.23 -7.30
CA LEU A 99 12.71 -6.92 -7.16
C LEU A 99 13.41 -6.97 -8.52
N PHE A 100 14.42 -6.13 -8.68
CA PHE A 100 15.28 -6.15 -9.86
C PHE A 100 16.23 -7.35 -9.77
N PRO A 101 16.09 -8.38 -10.63
CA PRO A 101 16.80 -9.65 -10.46
C PRO A 101 18.32 -9.54 -10.68
N HIS A 102 18.75 -8.54 -11.43
CA HIS A 102 20.15 -8.25 -11.76
C HIS A 102 20.87 -7.34 -10.74
N MET A 103 20.16 -6.91 -9.70
CA MET A 103 20.66 -6.07 -8.62
C MET A 103 20.78 -6.87 -7.32
N THR A 104 21.76 -6.53 -6.50
CA THR A 104 21.85 -7.08 -5.14
C THR A 104 20.67 -6.63 -4.28
N VAL A 105 20.48 -7.28 -3.14
CA VAL A 105 19.49 -6.88 -2.12
C VAL A 105 19.71 -5.43 -1.69
N LEU A 106 20.94 -5.05 -1.41
CA LEU A 106 21.27 -3.66 -1.04
C LEU A 106 20.96 -2.69 -2.17
N ASP A 107 21.36 -2.99 -3.41
CA ASP A 107 21.11 -2.11 -4.55
C ASP A 107 19.62 -1.95 -4.84
N ASN A 108 18.80 -3.00 -4.67
CA ASN A 108 17.35 -2.90 -4.75
C ASN A 108 16.80 -1.87 -3.76
N VAL A 109 17.26 -1.87 -2.51
CA VAL A 109 16.84 -0.92 -1.48
C VAL A 109 17.34 0.50 -1.77
N LEU A 110 18.53 0.64 -2.30
CA LEU A 110 19.18 1.93 -2.52
C LEU A 110 18.74 2.65 -3.80
N LEU A 111 18.03 1.97 -4.71
CA LEU A 111 17.67 2.53 -6.02
C LEU A 111 16.95 3.87 -5.89
N GLY A 112 15.89 3.93 -5.09
CA GLY A 112 15.12 5.15 -4.87
C GLY A 112 15.95 6.29 -4.27
N PRO A 113 16.59 6.12 -3.12
CA PRO A 113 17.44 7.14 -2.48
C PRO A 113 18.54 7.69 -3.41
N ARG A 114 19.23 6.84 -4.14
CA ARG A 114 20.31 7.26 -5.04
C ARG A 114 19.82 8.07 -6.23
N PHE A 115 18.76 7.60 -6.91
CA PHE A 115 18.37 8.19 -8.19
C PHE A 115 17.25 9.24 -8.06
N ALA A 116 16.34 9.09 -7.11
CA ALA A 116 15.21 10.01 -6.96
C ALA A 116 15.47 11.11 -5.91
N GLN A 117 16.14 10.79 -4.81
CA GLN A 117 16.41 11.75 -3.72
C GLN A 117 17.82 12.36 -3.77
N ARG A 118 18.70 11.83 -4.62
CA ARG A 118 20.09 12.31 -4.80
C ARG A 118 20.90 12.38 -3.52
N VAL A 119 20.64 11.48 -2.55
CA VAL A 119 21.46 11.36 -1.34
C VAL A 119 22.85 10.84 -1.70
N SER A 120 23.84 11.17 -0.90
CA SER A 120 25.20 10.68 -1.11
C SER A 120 25.26 9.15 -1.03
N ALA A 121 26.27 8.54 -1.68
CA ALA A 121 26.43 7.09 -1.66
C ALA A 121 26.58 6.54 -0.23
N ALA A 122 27.34 7.25 0.62
CA ALA A 122 27.57 6.84 2.02
C ALA A 122 26.27 6.91 2.86
N GLU A 123 25.47 7.98 2.71
CA GLU A 123 24.19 8.12 3.41
C GLU A 123 23.18 7.07 2.93
N ALA A 124 23.10 6.84 1.61
CA ALA A 124 22.26 5.81 1.05
C ALA A 124 22.62 4.43 1.60
N GLU A 125 23.92 4.08 1.57
CA GLU A 125 24.38 2.79 2.09
C GLU A 125 24.07 2.62 3.57
N ALA A 126 24.35 3.62 4.40
CA ALA A 126 24.00 3.61 5.82
C ALA A 126 22.48 3.42 6.05
N LEU A 127 21.63 4.07 5.23
CA LEU A 127 20.19 3.88 5.26
C LEU A 127 19.80 2.45 4.88
N GLY A 128 20.34 1.93 3.78
CA GLY A 128 20.04 0.59 3.30
C GLY A 128 20.42 -0.49 4.32
N ARG A 129 21.59 -0.38 4.94
CA ARG A 129 22.04 -1.29 6.01
C ARG A 129 21.06 -1.29 7.18
N ARG A 130 20.67 -0.11 7.68
CA ARG A 130 19.68 0.00 8.78
C ARG A 130 18.34 -0.63 8.42
N LEU A 131 17.84 -0.39 7.20
CA LEU A 131 16.55 -0.96 6.77
C LEU A 131 16.64 -2.47 6.61
N LEU A 132 17.72 -3.00 6.04
CA LEU A 132 17.92 -4.43 5.91
C LEU A 132 18.11 -5.12 7.27
N ALA A 133 18.80 -4.49 8.22
CA ALA A 133 18.86 -4.97 9.60
C ALA A 133 17.44 -5.02 10.24
N ARG A 134 16.64 -3.96 10.03
CA ARG A 134 15.26 -3.89 10.55
C ARG A 134 14.36 -5.02 10.04
N VAL A 135 14.56 -5.46 8.80
CA VAL A 135 13.80 -6.59 8.22
C VAL A 135 14.52 -7.93 8.37
N GLY A 136 15.61 -8.01 9.19
CA GLY A 136 16.36 -9.24 9.50
C GLY A 136 17.17 -9.78 8.33
N LEU A 137 17.61 -8.92 7.39
CA LEU A 137 18.34 -9.33 6.18
C LEU A 137 19.72 -8.68 6.03
N GLU A 138 20.33 -8.22 7.12
CA GLU A 138 21.64 -7.59 7.09
C GLU A 138 22.72 -8.53 6.50
N ALA A 139 22.69 -9.81 6.86
CA ALA A 139 23.63 -10.80 6.34
C ALA A 139 23.43 -11.15 4.84
N LYS A 140 22.35 -10.67 4.22
CA LYS A 140 21.98 -10.94 2.82
C LYS A 140 22.19 -9.76 1.87
N MET A 141 22.85 -8.69 2.30
CA MET A 141 23.00 -7.46 1.51
C MET A 141 23.59 -7.66 0.12
N SER A 142 24.56 -8.56 0.00
CA SER A 142 25.25 -8.87 -1.26
C SER A 142 24.57 -9.98 -2.07
N ALA A 143 23.52 -10.61 -1.55
CA ALA A 143 22.79 -11.65 -2.24
C ALA A 143 21.93 -11.04 -3.37
N TYR A 144 21.58 -11.87 -4.35
CA TYR A 144 20.62 -11.53 -5.42
C TYR A 144 19.24 -12.10 -5.09
N PRO A 145 18.15 -11.53 -5.65
CA PRO A 145 16.79 -12.00 -5.39
C PRO A 145 16.57 -13.50 -5.57
N ALA A 146 17.22 -14.13 -6.58
CA ALA A 146 17.12 -15.57 -6.82
C ALA A 146 17.71 -16.45 -5.68
N GLN A 147 18.49 -15.85 -4.77
CA GLN A 147 19.09 -16.54 -3.62
C GLN A 147 18.28 -16.38 -2.33
N LEU A 148 17.08 -15.78 -2.43
CA LEU A 148 16.21 -15.48 -1.31
C LEU A 148 14.91 -16.30 -1.37
N SER A 149 14.39 -16.69 -0.20
CA SER A 149 13.01 -17.20 -0.09
C SER A 149 11.98 -16.13 -0.44
N GLY A 150 10.74 -16.51 -0.74
CA GLY A 150 9.64 -15.57 -1.00
C GLY A 150 9.45 -14.55 0.12
N GLY A 151 9.44 -14.99 1.37
CA GLY A 151 9.34 -14.10 2.53
C GLY A 151 10.52 -13.14 2.66
N GLN A 152 11.74 -13.60 2.35
CA GLN A 152 12.92 -12.73 2.30
C GLN A 152 12.81 -11.69 1.19
N GLN A 153 12.36 -12.09 -0.02
CA GLN A 153 12.14 -11.15 -1.12
C GLN A 153 11.09 -10.09 -0.76
N GLN A 154 10.01 -10.49 -0.10
CA GLN A 154 8.97 -9.58 0.36
C GLN A 154 9.50 -8.58 1.38
N ARG A 155 10.31 -9.03 2.33
CA ARG A 155 10.95 -8.14 3.31
C ARG A 155 11.93 -7.15 2.66
N VAL A 156 12.64 -7.55 1.60
CA VAL A 156 13.44 -6.61 0.78
C VAL A 156 12.54 -5.59 0.07
N ALA A 157 11.41 -6.00 -0.48
CA ALA A 157 10.46 -5.09 -1.14
C ALA A 157 9.90 -4.05 -0.15
N ILE A 158 9.60 -4.46 1.09
CA ILE A 158 9.20 -3.54 2.17
C ILE A 158 10.34 -2.58 2.50
N ALA A 159 11.56 -3.06 2.70
CA ALA A 159 12.72 -2.21 2.98
C ALA A 159 12.97 -1.20 1.86
N ARG A 160 12.82 -1.60 0.59
CA ARG A 160 12.91 -0.72 -0.59
C ARG A 160 11.85 0.38 -0.55
N ALA A 161 10.60 0.06 -0.23
CA ALA A 161 9.53 1.05 -0.10
C ALA A 161 9.81 2.05 1.03
N LEU A 162 10.29 1.57 2.17
CA LEU A 162 10.64 2.40 3.33
C LEU A 162 11.85 3.31 3.08
N ALA A 163 12.76 2.92 2.17
CA ALA A 163 13.96 3.70 1.86
C ALA A 163 13.66 5.09 1.31
N MET A 164 12.48 5.26 0.70
CA MET A 164 11.98 6.56 0.24
C MET A 164 11.43 7.46 1.35
N ARG A 165 11.34 6.97 2.60
CA ARG A 165 10.71 7.64 3.75
C ARG A 165 9.29 8.11 3.41
N PRO A 166 8.42 7.21 2.98
CA PRO A 166 7.10 7.56 2.50
C PRO A 166 6.21 8.07 3.64
N LYS A 167 5.29 9.00 3.32
CA LYS A 167 4.18 9.38 4.21
C LYS A 167 3.11 8.30 4.25
N VAL A 168 2.96 7.57 3.14
CA VAL A 168 1.94 6.55 2.93
C VAL A 168 2.60 5.27 2.44
N LEU A 169 2.27 4.14 3.07
CA LEU A 169 2.69 2.81 2.65
C LEU A 169 1.45 2.01 2.20
N LEU A 170 1.45 1.63 0.94
CA LEU A 170 0.39 0.84 0.30
C LEU A 170 0.86 -0.61 0.22
N LEU A 171 0.10 -1.53 0.79
CA LEU A 171 0.45 -2.94 0.93
C LEU A 171 -0.61 -3.78 0.21
N ASP A 172 -0.28 -4.34 -0.96
CA ASP A 172 -1.23 -5.08 -1.81
C ASP A 172 -1.00 -6.58 -1.69
N GLU A 173 -1.79 -7.25 -0.84
CA GLU A 173 -1.80 -8.70 -0.62
C GLU A 173 -0.40 -9.29 -0.37
N ILE A 174 0.41 -8.63 0.45
CA ILE A 174 1.84 -8.89 0.62
C ILE A 174 2.22 -10.26 1.19
N THR A 175 1.26 -11.03 1.67
CA THR A 175 1.48 -12.38 2.22
C THR A 175 0.82 -13.50 1.40
N SER A 176 -0.01 -13.16 0.39
CA SER A 176 -0.83 -14.15 -0.32
C SER A 176 -0.03 -15.09 -1.25
N ALA A 177 1.19 -14.70 -1.63
CA ALA A 177 2.10 -15.53 -2.45
C ALA A 177 3.14 -16.28 -1.62
N LEU A 178 3.01 -16.29 -0.28
CA LEU A 178 3.98 -16.88 0.63
C LEU A 178 3.48 -18.21 1.20
N ASP A 179 4.42 -19.11 1.46
CA ASP A 179 4.15 -20.28 2.28
C ASP A 179 3.74 -19.85 3.70
N PRO A 180 2.80 -20.58 4.34
CA PRO A 180 2.29 -20.21 5.67
C PRO A 180 3.37 -19.99 6.73
N GLU A 181 4.47 -20.73 6.67
CA GLU A 181 5.60 -20.61 7.59
C GLU A 181 6.33 -19.26 7.48
N LEU A 182 6.28 -18.61 6.29
CA LEU A 182 6.96 -17.35 6.01
C LEU A 182 6.07 -16.12 6.24
N VAL A 183 4.76 -16.31 6.37
CA VAL A 183 3.80 -15.23 6.58
C VAL A 183 4.10 -14.44 7.84
N GLY A 184 4.36 -15.13 8.96
CA GLY A 184 4.64 -14.51 10.25
C GLY A 184 5.81 -13.53 10.22
N GLU A 185 6.91 -13.88 9.52
CA GLU A 185 8.08 -13.02 9.40
C GLU A 185 7.77 -11.68 8.70
N VAL A 186 6.89 -11.68 7.71
CA VAL A 186 6.47 -10.48 6.99
C VAL A 186 5.50 -9.65 7.84
N GLU A 187 4.56 -10.31 8.52
CA GLU A 187 3.63 -9.65 9.44
C GLU A 187 4.35 -8.97 10.60
N ASP A 188 5.40 -9.59 11.17
CA ASP A 188 6.23 -9.01 12.23
C ASP A 188 6.92 -7.72 11.78
N VAL A 189 7.39 -7.68 10.53
CA VAL A 189 7.92 -6.44 9.96
C VAL A 189 6.85 -5.36 9.95
N ILE A 190 5.63 -5.65 9.46
CA ILE A 190 4.55 -4.65 9.45
C ILE A 190 4.16 -4.22 10.86
N ARG A 191 4.07 -5.14 11.84
CA ARG A 191 3.85 -4.79 13.26
C ARG A 191 4.91 -3.81 13.76
N SER A 192 6.17 -4.03 13.40
CA SER A 192 7.27 -3.12 13.79
C SER A 192 7.13 -1.71 13.23
N LEU A 193 6.40 -1.52 12.11
CA LEU A 193 6.20 -0.22 11.48
C LEU A 193 5.09 0.62 12.14
N LEU A 194 4.25 0.04 12.98
CA LEU A 194 3.16 0.76 13.65
C LEU A 194 3.68 1.93 14.51
N SER A 195 4.88 1.78 15.10
CA SER A 195 5.53 2.83 15.88
C SER A 195 6.01 4.03 15.06
N ASP A 196 6.23 3.86 13.75
CA ASP A 196 6.75 4.91 12.87
C ASP A 196 5.68 5.95 12.48
N ARG A 197 4.43 5.72 12.82
CA ARG A 197 3.29 6.58 12.47
C ARG A 197 3.16 6.88 10.97
N ILE A 198 3.55 5.93 10.13
CA ILE A 198 3.32 6.00 8.68
C ILE A 198 1.84 5.66 8.43
N MET A 199 1.16 6.43 7.58
CA MET A 199 -0.16 6.01 7.09
C MET A 199 -0.03 4.72 6.31
N MET A 200 -0.87 3.71 6.59
CA MET A 200 -0.83 2.45 5.86
C MET A 200 -2.20 2.08 5.30
N VAL A 201 -2.23 1.63 4.05
CA VAL A 201 -3.40 0.98 3.45
C VAL A 201 -3.03 -0.45 3.14
N LEU A 202 -3.65 -1.39 3.85
CA LEU A 202 -3.35 -2.82 3.78
C LEU A 202 -4.48 -3.56 3.08
N VAL A 203 -4.25 -4.09 1.90
CA VAL A 203 -5.13 -5.09 1.27
C VAL A 203 -4.73 -6.47 1.76
N THR A 204 -5.65 -7.18 2.39
CA THR A 204 -5.36 -8.52 2.91
C THR A 204 -6.61 -9.40 2.98
N HIS A 205 -6.39 -10.71 2.89
CA HIS A 205 -7.37 -11.74 3.21
C HIS A 205 -7.17 -12.32 4.62
N ALA A 206 -6.06 -11.98 5.29
CA ALA A 206 -5.74 -12.42 6.65
C ALA A 206 -6.48 -11.55 7.68
N LEU A 207 -7.74 -11.90 7.98
CA LEU A 207 -8.59 -11.12 8.90
C LEU A 207 -8.02 -11.06 10.31
N GLY A 208 -7.32 -12.11 10.78
CA GLY A 208 -6.62 -12.13 12.07
C GLY A 208 -5.56 -11.04 12.13
N PHE A 209 -4.72 -10.96 11.11
CA PHE A 209 -3.69 -9.92 11.01
C PHE A 209 -4.30 -8.51 10.87
N ALA A 210 -5.33 -8.35 10.03
CA ALA A 210 -6.04 -7.08 9.94
C ALA A 210 -6.60 -6.63 11.30
N ARG A 211 -7.12 -7.56 12.12
CA ARG A 211 -7.60 -7.27 13.48
C ARG A 211 -6.51 -6.72 14.40
N GLU A 212 -5.30 -7.22 14.27
CA GLU A 212 -4.18 -6.84 15.13
C GLU A 212 -3.60 -5.47 14.78
N VAL A 213 -3.47 -5.17 13.47
CA VAL A 213 -2.70 -4.01 13.03
C VAL A 213 -3.56 -2.83 12.56
N ALA A 214 -4.80 -3.06 12.15
CA ALA A 214 -5.64 -2.01 11.59
C ALA A 214 -6.36 -1.21 12.68
N HIS A 215 -6.38 0.12 12.50
CA HIS A 215 -7.23 1.01 13.29
C HIS A 215 -8.68 0.96 12.80
N ARG A 216 -8.87 0.87 11.48
CA ARG A 216 -10.17 0.64 10.85
C ARG A 216 -10.06 -0.41 9.75
N ILE A 217 -11.17 -1.11 9.52
CA ILE A 217 -11.35 -2.02 8.40
C ILE A 217 -12.43 -1.46 7.49
N ALA A 218 -12.15 -1.35 6.20
CA ALA A 218 -13.10 -1.02 5.15
C ALA A 218 -13.47 -2.29 4.37
N TYR A 219 -14.71 -2.68 4.41
CA TYR A 219 -15.23 -3.78 3.61
C TYR A 219 -15.70 -3.25 2.25
N LEU A 220 -15.04 -3.72 1.19
CA LEU A 220 -15.39 -3.41 -0.19
C LEU A 220 -16.23 -4.53 -0.79
N ALA A 221 -17.37 -4.16 -1.37
CA ALA A 221 -18.20 -5.04 -2.20
C ALA A 221 -18.71 -4.23 -3.40
N ASP A 222 -18.75 -4.88 -4.56
CA ASP A 222 -19.28 -4.31 -5.81
C ASP A 222 -18.75 -2.90 -6.15
N GLY A 223 -17.48 -2.63 -5.81
CA GLY A 223 -16.81 -1.38 -6.10
C GLY A 223 -17.10 -0.23 -5.14
N ALA A 224 -17.79 -0.47 -4.03
CA ALA A 224 -18.09 0.51 -3.00
C ALA A 224 -17.59 0.07 -1.62
N ILE A 225 -17.30 1.02 -0.72
CA ILE A 225 -17.13 0.73 0.70
C ILE A 225 -18.54 0.59 1.31
N VAL A 226 -18.88 -0.65 1.66
CA VAL A 226 -20.21 -0.98 2.21
C VAL A 226 -20.24 -0.78 3.72
N GLU A 227 -19.14 -1.11 4.39
CA GLU A 227 -19.00 -0.92 5.84
C GLU A 227 -17.59 -0.50 6.19
N LEU A 228 -17.46 0.48 7.09
CA LEU A 228 -16.20 1.01 7.60
C LEU A 228 -16.31 1.17 9.11
N GLY A 229 -15.38 0.63 9.85
CA GLY A 229 -15.40 0.72 11.31
C GLY A 229 -14.17 0.13 11.96
N SER A 230 -14.20 0.04 13.31
CA SER A 230 -13.16 -0.65 14.06
C SER A 230 -13.11 -2.15 13.69
N PRO A 231 -11.97 -2.83 13.89
CA PRO A 231 -11.90 -4.28 13.67
C PRO A 231 -13.02 -5.05 14.41
N ALA A 232 -13.37 -4.64 15.65
CA ALA A 232 -14.44 -5.26 16.41
C ALA A 232 -15.82 -5.04 15.77
N ASP A 233 -16.09 -3.86 15.22
CA ASP A 233 -17.36 -3.59 14.55
C ASP A 233 -17.52 -4.42 13.28
N ILE A 234 -16.47 -4.48 12.46
CA ILE A 234 -16.50 -5.15 11.16
C ILE A 234 -16.46 -6.68 11.31
N LEU A 235 -15.62 -7.21 12.19
CA LEU A 235 -15.36 -8.66 12.28
C LEU A 235 -16.31 -9.38 13.25
N ASP A 236 -16.74 -8.71 14.33
CA ASP A 236 -17.56 -9.36 15.38
C ASP A 236 -19.03 -8.93 15.32
N ARG A 237 -19.29 -7.69 14.86
CA ARG A 237 -20.64 -7.10 14.84
C ARG A 237 -21.01 -6.56 13.46
N PRO A 238 -20.81 -7.33 12.36
CA PRO A 238 -21.11 -6.89 11.00
C PRO A 238 -22.59 -6.55 10.86
N LYS A 239 -22.89 -5.42 10.24
CA LYS A 239 -24.26 -4.96 9.99
C LYS A 239 -24.75 -5.43 8.64
N ASP A 240 -23.95 -5.23 7.60
CA ASP A 240 -24.32 -5.54 6.24
C ASP A 240 -24.44 -7.05 5.98
N PRO A 241 -25.48 -7.51 5.28
CA PRO A 241 -25.67 -8.91 4.96
C PRO A 241 -24.55 -9.51 4.10
N SER A 242 -23.98 -8.73 3.16
CA SER A 242 -22.88 -9.20 2.28
C SER A 242 -21.59 -9.39 3.06
N LEU A 243 -21.32 -8.53 4.05
CA LEU A 243 -20.19 -8.68 4.97
C LEU A 243 -20.37 -9.93 5.84
N LYS A 244 -21.57 -10.19 6.38
CA LYS A 244 -21.86 -11.41 7.15
C LYS A 244 -21.59 -12.66 6.32
N GLU A 245 -22.01 -12.67 5.07
CA GLU A 245 -21.77 -13.79 4.16
C GLU A 245 -20.29 -13.95 3.83
N PHE A 246 -19.57 -12.85 3.58
CA PHE A 246 -18.14 -12.85 3.35
C PHE A 246 -17.38 -13.47 4.54
N LEU A 247 -17.66 -13.02 5.76
CA LEU A 247 -17.00 -13.50 6.97
C LEU A 247 -17.26 -14.99 7.24
N ARG A 248 -18.44 -15.52 6.90
CA ARG A 248 -18.73 -16.97 7.04
C ARG A 248 -17.90 -17.84 6.10
N ARG A 249 -17.46 -17.31 4.96
CA ARG A 249 -16.67 -18.05 3.97
C ARG A 249 -15.16 -18.02 4.24
N VAL A 250 -14.70 -17.04 5.00
CA VAL A 250 -13.27 -16.80 5.25
C VAL A 250 -12.86 -17.30 6.65
N ARG A 251 -13.83 -17.54 7.53
CA ARG A 251 -13.65 -18.22 8.83
C ARG A 251 -13.64 -19.73 8.64
#